data_3598efdd16539b896d01f0fcd482974e
#
_entry.id   3598efdd16539b896d01f0fcd482974e
#
_cell.length_a   1.000
_cell.length_b   1.000
_cell.length_c   1.000
_cell.angle_alpha   90.00
_cell.angle_beta   90.00
_cell.angle_gamma   90.00
#
_symmetry.space_group_name_H-M   'P 1'
#
loop_
_entity.id
_entity.type
_entity.pdbx_description
1 polymer ?
#
loop_
_entity_poly.entity_id
_entity_poly.type
_entity_poly.pdbx_seq_one_letter_code
_entity_poly.pdbx_strand_id
1 'polypeptide(L)'
;MIKNNWQLEHSYTELPVMFYEFQSPEPARSPKKILFNEALSHQLGLDFLSENPKNIDAYLSGNKAPKSSKTIAQAYAGHQFGHFNMLGDGRALLLGEQIDIQGNRLDIQLKGSGRTAFSRGGDGRATIYSMLREYLIFGLSIQ
;
A
#
# COMPACT_ATOMS: atom_id res chain seq x y z
N MET A 1 -9.59 -19.99 -14.96
CA MET A 1 -8.51 -18.99 -14.76
C MET A 1 -9.01 -17.93 -13.79
N ILE A 2 -8.54 -17.96 -12.56
CA ILE A 2 -8.77 -16.86 -11.62
C ILE A 2 -7.86 -15.73 -12.09
N LYS A 3 -8.43 -14.75 -12.76
CA LYS A 3 -7.70 -13.51 -13.08
C LYS A 3 -7.46 -12.79 -11.77
N ASN A 4 -6.29 -12.17 -11.58
CA ASN A 4 -6.04 -11.22 -10.50
C ASN A 4 -7.21 -10.25 -10.42
N ASN A 5 -8.08 -10.49 -9.46
CA ASN A 5 -9.35 -9.79 -9.38
C ASN A 5 -9.21 -8.61 -8.41
N TRP A 6 -8.46 -7.60 -8.83
CA TRP A 6 -8.44 -6.33 -8.12
C TRP A 6 -9.85 -5.72 -8.13
N GLN A 7 -10.48 -5.73 -6.95
CA GLN A 7 -11.79 -5.12 -6.70
C GLN A 7 -11.60 -3.95 -5.74
N LEU A 8 -10.91 -2.91 -6.20
CA LEU A 8 -10.61 -1.75 -5.38
C LEU A 8 -11.80 -0.80 -5.35
N GLU A 9 -12.27 -0.51 -4.14
CA GLU A 9 -13.14 0.60 -3.80
C GLU A 9 -12.32 1.81 -3.38
N HIS A 10 -12.94 2.98 -3.29
CA HIS A 10 -12.26 4.25 -3.04
C HIS A 10 -13.06 5.18 -2.13
N SER A 11 -13.56 4.66 -1.01
CA SER A 11 -14.40 5.42 -0.07
C SER A 11 -13.67 6.65 0.49
N TYR A 12 -12.33 6.57 0.62
CA TYR A 12 -11.53 7.70 1.06
C TYR A 12 -11.60 8.90 0.12
N THR A 13 -11.77 8.69 -1.18
CA THR A 13 -11.88 9.78 -2.16
C THR A 13 -13.26 10.46 -2.17
N GLU A 14 -14.20 9.94 -1.39
CA GLU A 14 -15.51 10.59 -1.14
C GLU A 14 -15.43 11.66 -0.05
N LEU A 15 -14.35 11.66 0.75
CA LEU A 15 -14.09 12.69 1.73
C LEU A 15 -13.72 14.03 1.07
N PRO A 16 -13.84 15.17 1.78
CA PRO A 16 -13.34 16.45 1.27
C PRO A 16 -11.86 16.37 0.91
N VAL A 17 -11.46 17.05 -0.17
CA VAL A 17 -10.10 17.01 -0.74
C VAL A 17 -8.97 17.37 0.24
N MET A 18 -9.29 18.01 1.36
CA MET A 18 -8.33 18.30 2.42
C MET A 18 -7.82 17.04 3.16
N PHE A 19 -8.47 15.89 3.00
CA PHE A 19 -8.10 14.65 3.69
C PHE A 19 -7.18 13.75 2.88
N TYR A 20 -6.87 14.08 1.64
CA TYR A 20 -5.97 13.29 0.81
C TYR A 20 -5.36 14.11 -0.32
N GLU A 21 -4.27 13.59 -0.88
CA GLU A 21 -3.65 14.10 -2.10
C GLU A 21 -3.46 12.95 -3.09
N PHE A 22 -3.85 13.13 -4.35
CA PHE A 22 -3.55 12.16 -5.39
C PHE A 22 -2.06 12.13 -5.67
N GLN A 23 -1.47 10.95 -5.57
CA GLN A 23 -0.03 10.78 -5.68
C GLN A 23 0.32 9.45 -6.33
N SER A 24 1.19 9.45 -7.33
CA SER A 24 1.71 8.22 -7.91
C SER A 24 2.97 7.76 -7.18
N PRO A 25 3.21 6.44 -7.06
CA PRO A 25 4.47 5.91 -6.57
C PRO A 25 5.64 6.33 -7.46
N GLU A 26 6.80 6.56 -6.87
CA GLU A 26 8.04 6.72 -7.61
C GLU A 26 8.57 5.35 -8.08
N PRO A 27 8.94 5.20 -9.35
CA PRO A 27 9.36 3.91 -9.89
C PRO A 27 10.65 3.40 -9.23
N ALA A 28 10.69 2.09 -8.98
CA ALA A 28 11.89 1.37 -8.57
C ALA A 28 12.62 0.81 -9.80
N ARG A 29 13.96 0.93 -9.85
CA ARG A 29 14.75 0.53 -11.04
C ARG A 29 14.73 -0.97 -11.33
N SER A 30 14.82 -1.79 -10.30
CA SER A 30 14.90 -3.26 -10.43
C SER A 30 14.25 -3.91 -9.21
N PRO A 31 12.93 -3.81 -9.08
CA PRO A 31 12.24 -4.34 -7.93
C PRO A 31 12.37 -5.87 -7.89
N LYS A 32 12.63 -6.40 -6.69
CA LYS A 32 12.65 -7.84 -6.42
C LYS A 32 11.91 -8.13 -5.13
N LYS A 33 10.99 -9.06 -5.20
CA LYS A 33 10.30 -9.60 -4.03
C LYS A 33 11.29 -10.32 -3.11
N ILE A 34 11.31 -9.95 -1.84
CA ILE A 34 12.11 -10.62 -0.80
C ILE A 34 11.25 -11.62 -0.04
N LEU A 35 10.08 -11.18 0.41
CA LEU A 35 9.09 -12.00 1.09
C LEU A 35 7.72 -11.79 0.43
N PHE A 36 6.89 -12.83 0.51
CA PHE A 36 5.53 -12.78 0.00
C PHE A 36 4.62 -13.67 0.84
N ASN A 37 3.50 -13.13 1.27
CA ASN A 37 2.51 -13.87 2.02
C ASN A 37 1.45 -14.43 1.06
N GLU A 38 1.63 -15.69 0.66
CA GLU A 38 0.72 -16.36 -0.28
C GLU A 38 -0.67 -16.56 0.33
N ALA A 39 -0.76 -16.85 1.63
CA ALA A 39 -2.03 -17.03 2.32
C ALA A 39 -2.86 -15.73 2.31
N LEU A 40 -2.22 -14.60 2.61
CA LEU A 40 -2.87 -13.29 2.54
C LEU A 40 -3.29 -12.94 1.10
N SER A 41 -2.44 -13.23 0.12
CA SER A 41 -2.78 -13.04 -1.30
C SER A 41 -4.04 -13.80 -1.69
N HIS A 42 -4.14 -15.05 -1.28
CA HIS A 42 -5.33 -15.88 -1.52
C HIS A 42 -6.56 -15.32 -0.80
N GLN A 43 -6.43 -14.93 0.47
CA GLN A 43 -7.52 -14.31 1.24
C GLN A 43 -8.03 -13.02 0.55
N LEU A 44 -7.14 -12.23 -0.01
CA LEU A 44 -7.48 -11.01 -0.75
C LEU A 44 -8.13 -11.29 -2.13
N GLY A 45 -8.23 -12.55 -2.55
CA GLY A 45 -8.71 -12.93 -3.88
C GLY A 45 -7.73 -12.59 -5.01
N LEU A 46 -6.46 -12.38 -4.67
CA LEU A 46 -5.40 -12.00 -5.61
C LEU A 46 -4.52 -13.21 -5.91
N ASP A 47 -4.78 -13.88 -7.03
CA ASP A 47 -3.98 -15.03 -7.46
C ASP A 47 -2.71 -14.58 -8.18
N PHE A 48 -1.69 -14.24 -7.39
CA PHE A 48 -0.38 -13.92 -7.92
C PHE A 48 0.45 -15.15 -8.30
N LEU A 49 0.06 -16.36 -7.87
CA LEU A 49 0.81 -17.58 -8.19
C LEU A 49 0.73 -17.93 -9.67
N SER A 50 -0.37 -17.57 -10.33
CA SER A 50 -0.55 -17.74 -11.77
C SER A 50 0.07 -16.62 -12.61
N GLU A 51 0.57 -15.55 -11.97
CA GLU A 51 1.16 -14.39 -12.64
C GLU A 51 2.67 -14.57 -12.89
N ASN A 52 3.16 -13.90 -13.93
CA ASN A 52 4.59 -13.80 -14.13
C ASN A 52 5.25 -13.11 -12.93
N PRO A 53 6.33 -13.67 -12.33
CA PRO A 53 7.01 -13.07 -11.16
C PRO A 53 7.37 -11.59 -11.35
N LYS A 54 7.78 -11.17 -12.54
CA LYS A 54 8.07 -9.76 -12.86
C LYS A 54 6.84 -8.85 -12.73
N ASN A 55 5.64 -9.37 -13.00
CA ASN A 55 4.41 -8.62 -12.80
C ASN A 55 4.14 -8.42 -11.30
N ILE A 56 4.37 -9.46 -10.49
CA ILE A 56 4.22 -9.38 -9.03
C ILE A 56 5.16 -8.30 -8.48
N ASP A 57 6.45 -8.36 -8.82
CA ASP A 57 7.44 -7.38 -8.40
C ASP A 57 7.04 -5.95 -8.80
N ALA A 58 6.48 -5.78 -10.01
CA ALA A 58 6.01 -4.49 -10.48
C ALA A 58 4.79 -3.97 -9.70
N TYR A 59 3.82 -4.81 -9.35
CA TYR A 59 2.68 -4.41 -8.51
C TYR A 59 3.12 -4.06 -7.09
N LEU A 60 3.94 -4.91 -6.46
CA LEU A 60 4.37 -4.72 -5.07
C LEU A 60 5.31 -3.52 -4.90
N SER A 61 6.01 -3.12 -5.93
CA SER A 61 6.88 -1.93 -5.92
C SER A 61 6.18 -0.62 -6.30
N GLY A 62 4.95 -0.71 -6.82
CA GLY A 62 4.24 0.46 -7.36
C GLY A 62 4.63 0.83 -8.80
N ASN A 63 5.51 0.06 -9.46
CA ASN A 63 5.85 0.30 -10.88
C ASN A 63 4.66 0.01 -11.81
N LYS A 64 3.71 -0.78 -11.35
CA LYS A 64 2.45 -1.07 -12.02
C LYS A 64 1.32 -0.93 -11.01
N ALA A 65 0.33 -0.14 -11.33
CA ALA A 65 -0.88 -0.01 -10.53
C ALA A 65 -2.01 -0.85 -11.12
N PRO A 66 -2.89 -1.42 -10.28
CA PRO A 66 -4.16 -1.97 -10.75
C PRO A 66 -4.95 -0.92 -11.53
N LYS A 67 -5.62 -1.32 -12.60
CA LYS A 67 -6.41 -0.37 -13.44
C LYS A 67 -7.49 0.38 -12.67
N SER A 68 -8.01 -0.25 -11.60
CA SER A 68 -9.03 0.34 -10.72
C SER A 68 -8.45 1.22 -9.62
N SER A 69 -7.12 1.34 -9.45
CA SER A 69 -6.55 2.11 -8.34
C SER A 69 -6.69 3.62 -8.54
N LYS A 70 -6.97 4.32 -7.42
CA LYS A 70 -6.88 5.78 -7.30
C LYS A 70 -5.91 6.07 -6.17
N THR A 71 -4.62 6.06 -6.50
CA THR A 71 -3.56 6.13 -5.49
C THR A 71 -3.52 7.50 -4.83
N ILE A 72 -3.62 7.50 -3.50
CA ILE A 72 -3.63 8.71 -2.67
C ILE A 72 -2.66 8.60 -1.49
N ALA A 73 -2.15 9.75 -1.04
CA ALA A 73 -1.57 9.93 0.28
C ALA A 73 -2.65 10.53 1.20
N GLN A 74 -2.86 9.93 2.37
CA GLN A 74 -3.88 10.35 3.31
C GLN A 74 -3.37 11.48 4.20
N ALA A 75 -4.20 12.49 4.44
CA ALA A 75 -3.96 13.55 5.43
C ALA A 75 -4.67 13.20 6.73
N TYR A 76 -3.93 13.18 7.82
CA TYR A 76 -4.46 12.91 9.16
C TYR A 76 -3.67 13.67 10.21
N ALA A 77 -4.23 13.72 11.42
CA ALA A 77 -3.58 14.31 12.57
C ALA A 77 -3.37 13.23 13.64
N GLY A 78 -2.34 13.40 14.45
CA GLY A 78 -2.03 12.45 15.51
C GLY A 78 -0.97 12.95 16.48
N HIS A 79 -0.79 12.22 17.58
CA HIS A 79 0.24 12.50 18.56
C HIS A 79 1.55 11.84 18.13
N GLN A 80 2.57 12.66 17.93
CA GLN A 80 3.92 12.19 17.66
C GLN A 80 4.94 13.15 18.28
N PHE A 81 6.02 12.64 18.84
CA PHE A 81 7.05 13.43 19.51
C PHE A 81 6.54 14.27 20.68
N GLY A 82 5.55 13.77 21.42
CA GLY A 82 5.01 14.41 22.62
C GLY A 82 3.97 15.51 22.38
N HIS A 83 3.58 15.78 21.13
CA HIS A 83 2.55 16.77 20.81
C HIS A 83 1.66 16.33 19.66
N PHE A 84 0.53 17.00 19.54
CA PHE A 84 -0.40 16.82 18.44
C PHE A 84 0.15 17.46 17.17
N ASN A 85 0.22 16.70 16.08
CA ASN A 85 0.73 17.13 14.80
C ASN A 85 -0.28 16.87 13.69
N MET A 86 -0.35 17.79 12.74
CA MET A 86 -0.99 17.57 11.44
C MET A 86 0.01 16.80 10.59
N LEU A 87 -0.19 15.50 10.51
CA LEU A 87 0.69 14.58 9.79
C LEU A 87 0.08 14.22 8.43
N GLY A 88 0.28 13.07 8.01
CA GLY A 88 -0.20 12.47 6.78
C GLY A 88 0.75 11.34 6.40
N ASP A 89 0.45 10.68 5.33
CA ASP A 89 1.22 9.57 4.80
C ASP A 89 2.53 10.05 4.16
N GLY A 90 3.55 10.31 4.97
CA GLY A 90 4.85 10.80 4.50
C GLY A 90 5.66 9.80 3.67
N ARG A 91 5.25 8.51 3.64
CA ARG A 91 5.89 7.45 2.87
C ARG A 91 4.95 6.28 2.53
N ALA A 92 3.66 6.47 2.70
CA ALA A 92 2.65 5.47 2.36
C ALA A 92 1.70 6.01 1.30
N LEU A 93 1.18 5.14 0.47
CA LEU A 93 0.19 5.46 -0.55
C LEU A 93 -0.90 4.39 -0.52
N LEU A 94 -2.14 4.80 -0.34
CA LEU A 94 -3.30 3.92 -0.45
C LEU A 94 -3.63 3.71 -1.93
N LEU A 95 -3.66 2.46 -2.39
CA LEU A 95 -4.09 2.08 -3.74
C LEU A 95 -5.62 2.03 -3.86
N GLY A 96 -6.28 1.76 -2.77
CA GLY A 96 -7.72 1.56 -2.62
C GLY A 96 -8.01 0.48 -1.59
N GLU A 97 -9.29 0.17 -1.42
CA GLU A 97 -9.79 -0.82 -0.47
C GLU A 97 -10.20 -2.08 -1.23
N GLN A 98 -9.45 -3.18 -1.04
CA GLN A 98 -9.74 -4.48 -1.66
C GLN A 98 -10.88 -5.16 -0.92
N ILE A 99 -11.82 -5.71 -1.66
CA ILE A 99 -12.83 -6.60 -1.11
C ILE A 99 -12.26 -8.02 -1.15
N ASP A 100 -12.08 -8.63 0.02
CA ASP A 100 -11.55 -9.98 0.15
C ASP A 100 -12.57 -11.07 -0.23
N ILE A 101 -12.15 -12.33 -0.21
CA ILE A 101 -13.03 -13.46 -0.55
C ILE A 101 -14.17 -13.67 0.44
N GLN A 102 -14.14 -13.05 1.61
CA GLN A 102 -15.18 -13.09 2.63
C GLN A 102 -16.11 -11.87 2.58
N GLY A 103 -15.80 -10.88 1.70
CA GLY A 103 -16.54 -9.64 1.58
C GLY A 103 -16.08 -8.55 2.53
N ASN A 104 -14.95 -8.71 3.21
CA ASN A 104 -14.38 -7.67 4.06
C ASN A 104 -13.64 -6.66 3.20
N ARG A 105 -13.70 -5.38 3.63
CA ARG A 105 -12.98 -4.26 3.01
C ARG A 105 -11.64 -4.07 3.72
N LEU A 106 -10.55 -4.14 2.97
CA LEU A 106 -9.19 -4.07 3.48
C LEU A 106 -8.36 -3.05 2.68
N ASP A 107 -7.71 -2.13 3.37
CA ASP A 107 -6.83 -1.13 2.76
C ASP A 107 -5.60 -1.79 2.15
N ILE A 108 -5.32 -1.47 0.89
CA ILE A 108 -4.08 -1.88 0.22
C ILE A 108 -3.17 -0.67 0.10
N GLN A 109 -2.05 -0.71 0.82
CA GLN A 109 -1.08 0.38 0.84
C GLN A 109 0.30 -0.04 0.34
N LEU A 110 0.94 0.85 -0.41
CA LEU A 110 2.37 0.81 -0.66
C LEU A 110 3.09 1.63 0.41
N LYS A 111 4.19 1.10 0.96
CA LYS A 111 4.97 1.81 1.99
C LYS A 111 6.43 1.90 1.58
N GLY A 112 6.97 3.10 1.56
CA GLY A 112 8.33 3.35 1.09
C GLY A 112 8.46 3.51 -0.43
N SER A 113 7.37 3.80 -1.13
CA SER A 113 7.30 3.91 -2.59
C SER A 113 7.65 5.30 -3.13
N GLY A 114 8.29 6.13 -2.33
CA GLY A 114 8.73 7.47 -2.72
C GLY A 114 8.05 8.59 -1.94
N ARG A 115 8.34 9.81 -2.36
CA ARG A 115 7.82 11.02 -1.72
C ARG A 115 6.32 11.16 -1.91
N THR A 116 5.70 11.76 -0.89
CA THR A 116 4.32 12.22 -0.93
C THR A 116 4.25 13.70 -0.55
N ALA A 117 3.08 14.32 -0.68
CA ALA A 117 2.84 15.68 -0.22
C ALA A 117 3.14 15.87 1.28
N PHE A 118 3.12 14.78 2.06
CA PHE A 118 3.31 14.81 3.51
C PHE A 118 4.71 14.34 3.98
N SER A 119 5.69 14.19 3.07
CA SER A 119 7.03 13.66 3.40
C SER A 119 7.90 14.61 4.22
N ARG A 120 7.54 15.89 4.36
CA ARG A 120 8.25 16.88 5.20
C ARG A 120 9.75 16.91 4.98
N GLY A 121 10.20 16.84 3.72
CA GLY A 121 11.63 16.80 3.37
C GLY A 121 12.29 15.42 3.39
N GLY A 122 11.60 14.38 3.85
CA GLY A 122 12.04 12.99 3.71
C GLY A 122 11.99 12.51 2.25
N ASP A 123 12.67 11.40 1.96
CA ASP A 123 12.69 10.77 0.64
C ASP A 123 11.50 9.84 0.37
N GLY A 124 10.65 9.63 1.38
CA GLY A 124 9.50 8.72 1.29
C GLY A 124 9.86 7.25 1.15
N ARG A 125 11.13 6.88 1.33
CA ARG A 125 11.60 5.50 1.22
C ARG A 125 11.54 4.78 2.57
N ALA A 126 11.53 3.46 2.53
CA ALA A 126 11.61 2.61 3.70
C ALA A 126 12.82 1.69 3.60
N THR A 127 13.47 1.44 4.74
CA THR A 127 14.55 0.46 4.82
C THR A 127 14.01 -0.95 4.87
N ILE A 128 14.77 -1.92 4.36
CA ILE A 128 14.43 -3.35 4.46
C ILE A 128 14.17 -3.74 5.92
N TYR A 129 15.01 -3.25 6.85
CA TYR A 129 14.87 -3.53 8.29
C TYR A 129 13.48 -3.08 8.82
N SER A 130 13.05 -1.86 8.48
CA SER A 130 11.76 -1.35 8.95
C SER A 130 10.59 -2.16 8.39
N MET A 131 10.69 -2.61 7.15
CA MET A 131 9.63 -3.40 6.50
C MET A 131 9.59 -4.84 7.03
N LEU A 132 10.75 -5.46 7.24
CA LEU A 132 10.81 -6.80 7.84
C LEU A 132 10.25 -6.80 9.26
N ARG A 133 10.54 -5.78 10.06
CA ARG A 133 9.98 -5.62 11.39
C ARG A 133 8.44 -5.51 11.36
N GLU A 134 7.90 -4.69 10.48
CA GLU A 134 6.46 -4.59 10.30
C GLU A 134 5.85 -5.92 9.85
N TYR A 135 6.46 -6.59 8.87
CA TYR A 135 6.00 -7.89 8.39
C TYR A 135 5.92 -8.94 9.51
N LEU A 136 6.94 -9.02 10.36
CA LEU A 136 6.96 -9.96 11.49
C LEU A 136 5.89 -9.62 12.54
N ILE A 137 5.76 -8.33 12.91
CA ILE A 137 4.80 -7.91 13.95
C ILE A 137 3.37 -8.12 13.46
N PHE A 138 3.02 -7.70 12.27
CA PHE A 138 1.68 -7.89 11.72
C PHE A 138 1.38 -9.34 11.40
N GLY A 139 2.36 -10.11 10.92
CA GLY A 139 2.22 -11.55 10.69
C GLY A 139 1.93 -12.35 11.95
N LEU A 140 2.43 -11.91 13.11
CA LEU A 140 2.13 -12.52 14.42
C LEU A 140 0.75 -12.13 14.97
N SER A 141 0.16 -11.06 14.46
CA SER A 141 -1.14 -10.54 14.93
C SER A 141 -2.34 -11.15 14.19
N ILE A 142 -2.12 -11.97 13.18
CA ILE A 142 -3.15 -12.60 12.33
C ILE A 142 -3.36 -14.08 12.69
N GLN A 143 -2.96 -14.51 13.87
CA GLN A 143 -3.24 -15.87 14.36
C GLN A 143 -4.58 -15.95 15.09
#